data_f8bf07993754fa6483d16c54e1901e61
#
_entry.id   f8bf07993754fa6483d16c54e1901e61
#
_cell.length_a   1.000
_cell.length_b   1.000
_cell.length_c   1.000
_cell.angle_alpha   90.00
_cell.angle_beta   90.00
_cell.angle_gamma   90.00
#
_symmetry.space_group_name_H-M   'P 1'
#
loop_
_entity.id
_entity.type
_entity.pdbx_description
1 polymer ?
#
loop_
_entity_poly.entity_id
_entity_poly.type
_entity_poly.pdbx_seq_one_letter_code
_entity_poly.pdbx_strand_id
1 'polypeptide(L)'
;MNHPAELQVFSYLQKAMNGEATMTEEVANQVASDVKAALDKQFNSPPRDEFKLRMSNIGKPKCQLWFEKNDPEDKIPLPPHFLINMLLGDLVEAVFKGLLRASGAEFKDNDNVTLKLPDGQEIQGEYDMEMDGKIDDVKSASPWSYTNKFDSFESLQKGDGFGYIPQLVGYSKAAGKEVGGWWVVNKGNGEFKYVSASEVDSEQVIQDIQETVNYIEKDEPFKRCFEPVPETYFKKQSGNLVLNSACKFCSFKHKCWKGLKTLPSRVSKAKNPPEVDYVLIGDGLAT
;
A
#
# COMPACT_ATOMS: atom_id res chain seq x y z
N MET A 1 -18.93 4.43 -11.84
CA MET A 1 -18.17 3.21 -12.18
C MET A 1 -17.13 3.62 -13.18
N ASN A 2 -15.90 3.29 -12.90
CA ASN A 2 -14.74 3.81 -13.63
C ASN A 2 -14.12 2.78 -14.59
N HIS A 3 -14.58 1.52 -14.54
CA HIS A 3 -14.10 0.44 -15.41
C HIS A 3 -15.24 -0.48 -15.86
N PRO A 4 -15.29 -0.94 -17.14
CA PRO A 4 -16.37 -1.81 -17.63
C PRO A 4 -16.52 -3.12 -16.84
N ALA A 5 -15.42 -3.70 -16.39
CA ALA A 5 -15.43 -4.94 -15.60
C ALA A 5 -16.08 -4.78 -14.20
N GLU A 6 -16.21 -3.56 -13.65
CA GLU A 6 -17.03 -3.34 -12.44
C GLU A 6 -18.47 -3.79 -12.66
N LEU A 7 -19.06 -3.40 -13.80
CA LEU A 7 -20.43 -3.79 -14.17
C LEU A 7 -20.57 -5.30 -14.40
N GLN A 8 -19.54 -5.92 -15.00
CA GLN A 8 -19.54 -7.36 -15.23
C GLN A 8 -19.58 -8.11 -13.89
N VAL A 9 -18.71 -7.73 -12.95
CA VAL A 9 -18.68 -8.34 -11.61
C VAL A 9 -19.97 -8.10 -10.86
N PHE A 10 -20.53 -6.88 -10.85
CA PHE A 10 -21.81 -6.60 -10.21
C PHE A 10 -22.94 -7.42 -10.81
N SER A 11 -23.02 -7.49 -12.15
CA SER A 11 -24.04 -8.29 -12.84
C SER A 11 -23.92 -9.78 -12.51
N TYR A 12 -22.69 -10.31 -12.47
CA TYR A 12 -22.43 -11.69 -12.09
C TYR A 12 -22.89 -11.97 -10.64
N LEU A 13 -22.50 -11.12 -9.69
CA LEU A 13 -22.88 -11.27 -8.29
C LEU A 13 -24.41 -11.22 -8.11
N GLN A 14 -25.09 -10.32 -8.81
CA GLN A 14 -26.57 -10.23 -8.76
C GLN A 14 -27.23 -11.50 -9.29
N LYS A 15 -26.74 -12.02 -10.42
CA LYS A 15 -27.23 -13.29 -10.99
C LYS A 15 -26.94 -14.47 -10.06
N ALA A 16 -25.75 -14.50 -9.45
CA ALA A 16 -25.40 -15.56 -8.51
C ALA A 16 -26.31 -15.56 -7.26
N MET A 17 -26.63 -14.38 -6.72
CA MET A 17 -27.58 -14.24 -5.60
C MET A 17 -28.99 -14.74 -5.97
N ASN A 18 -29.39 -14.64 -7.21
CA ASN A 18 -30.68 -15.13 -7.73
C ASN A 18 -30.64 -16.62 -8.13
N GLY A 19 -29.49 -17.28 -8.05
CA GLY A 19 -29.29 -18.65 -8.53
C GLY A 19 -29.22 -18.78 -10.06
N GLU A 20 -29.01 -17.67 -10.76
CA GLU A 20 -28.94 -17.60 -12.22
C GLU A 20 -27.53 -17.72 -12.79
N ALA A 21 -26.51 -17.66 -11.92
CA ALA A 21 -25.11 -17.85 -12.27
C ALA A 21 -24.40 -18.68 -11.19
N THR A 22 -23.41 -19.45 -11.62
CA THR A 22 -22.56 -20.25 -10.74
C THR A 22 -21.09 -20.02 -11.10
N MET A 23 -20.21 -20.17 -10.12
CA MET A 23 -18.77 -20.23 -10.40
C MET A 23 -18.44 -21.60 -10.98
N THR A 24 -17.71 -21.64 -12.10
CA THR A 24 -17.28 -22.91 -12.70
C THR A 24 -16.28 -23.61 -11.81
N GLU A 25 -16.17 -24.93 -11.93
CA GLU A 25 -15.19 -25.72 -11.17
C GLU A 25 -13.76 -25.29 -11.49
N GLU A 26 -13.46 -24.93 -12.73
CA GLU A 26 -12.16 -24.43 -13.17
C GLU A 26 -11.78 -23.14 -12.40
N VAL A 27 -12.66 -22.16 -12.35
CA VAL A 27 -12.42 -20.89 -11.62
C VAL A 27 -12.30 -21.15 -10.12
N ALA A 28 -13.15 -22.03 -9.57
CA ALA A 28 -13.07 -22.37 -8.13
C ALA A 28 -11.74 -23.06 -7.77
N ASN A 29 -11.25 -23.97 -8.62
CA ASN A 29 -9.97 -24.63 -8.45
C ASN A 29 -8.80 -23.64 -8.57
N GLN A 30 -8.87 -22.67 -9.49
CA GLN A 30 -7.85 -21.63 -9.59
C GLN A 30 -7.82 -20.79 -8.31
N VAL A 31 -8.97 -20.32 -7.81
CA VAL A 31 -9.04 -19.58 -6.52
C VAL A 31 -8.46 -20.41 -5.37
N ALA A 32 -8.78 -21.70 -5.30
CA ALA A 32 -8.24 -22.58 -4.26
C ALA A 32 -6.71 -22.70 -4.36
N SER A 33 -6.16 -22.76 -5.57
CA SER A 33 -4.71 -22.76 -5.81
C SER A 33 -4.07 -21.45 -5.37
N ASP A 34 -4.66 -20.31 -5.72
CA ASP A 34 -4.17 -18.96 -5.36
C ASP A 34 -4.21 -18.76 -3.83
N VAL A 35 -5.27 -19.22 -3.15
CA VAL A 35 -5.40 -19.23 -1.69
C VAL A 35 -4.29 -20.08 -1.04
N LYS A 36 -4.01 -21.26 -1.60
CA LYS A 36 -2.92 -22.10 -1.11
C LYS A 36 -1.58 -21.39 -1.27
N ALA A 37 -1.32 -20.78 -2.41
CA ALA A 37 -0.09 -20.02 -2.66
C ALA A 37 0.05 -18.84 -1.66
N ALA A 38 -1.05 -18.16 -1.33
CA ALA A 38 -1.07 -17.10 -0.32
C ALA A 38 -0.67 -17.61 1.07
N LEU A 39 -1.19 -18.76 1.48
CA LEU A 39 -0.81 -19.41 2.74
C LEU A 39 0.67 -19.80 2.75
N ASP A 40 1.16 -20.42 1.67
CA ASP A 40 2.56 -20.81 1.55
C ASP A 40 3.49 -19.58 1.58
N LYS A 41 3.11 -18.49 0.91
CA LYS A 41 3.84 -17.21 0.92
C LYS A 41 3.97 -16.63 2.32
N GLN A 42 2.91 -16.65 3.13
CA GLN A 42 2.90 -16.01 4.45
C GLN A 42 3.49 -16.87 5.56
N PHE A 43 3.37 -18.20 5.48
CA PHE A 43 3.76 -19.11 6.58
C PHE A 43 4.98 -19.98 6.27
N ASN A 44 5.24 -20.28 5.00
CA ASN A 44 6.28 -21.23 4.60
C ASN A 44 7.46 -20.57 3.87
N SER A 45 7.37 -19.28 3.54
CA SER A 45 8.49 -18.56 2.93
C SER A 45 9.61 -18.31 3.94
N PRO A 46 10.87 -18.50 3.55
CA PRO A 46 12.00 -18.21 4.44
C PRO A 46 12.05 -16.70 4.76
N PRO A 47 12.58 -16.33 5.94
CA PRO A 47 12.87 -14.94 6.25
C PRO A 47 13.73 -14.30 5.15
N ARG A 48 13.53 -13.02 4.89
CA ARG A 48 14.38 -12.26 3.97
C ARG A 48 15.60 -11.77 4.73
N ASP A 49 16.76 -12.31 4.42
CA ASP A 49 17.98 -12.07 5.18
C ASP A 49 18.68 -10.73 4.85
N GLU A 50 18.47 -10.20 3.62
CA GLU A 50 19.14 -8.98 3.18
C GLU A 50 18.15 -7.94 2.64
N PHE A 51 18.49 -6.66 2.90
CA PHE A 51 17.80 -5.55 2.28
C PHE A 51 18.03 -5.58 0.76
N LYS A 52 16.94 -5.44 0.01
CA LYS A 52 16.97 -5.28 -1.44
C LYS A 52 15.86 -4.32 -1.87
N LEU A 53 16.20 -3.40 -2.75
CA LEU A 53 15.18 -2.59 -3.44
C LEU A 53 14.38 -3.50 -4.38
N ARG A 54 13.06 -3.39 -4.26
CA ARG A 54 12.07 -4.14 -5.05
C ARG A 54 10.94 -3.20 -5.41
N MET A 55 10.19 -3.54 -6.44
CA MET A 55 9.02 -2.75 -6.84
C MET A 55 8.02 -2.57 -5.68
N SER A 56 7.87 -3.59 -4.82
CA SER A 56 6.97 -3.55 -3.65
C SER A 56 7.41 -2.64 -2.51
N ASN A 57 8.65 -2.13 -2.51
CA ASN A 57 9.13 -1.22 -1.46
C ASN A 57 9.66 0.12 -1.98
N ILE A 58 9.84 0.28 -3.30
CA ILE A 58 10.46 1.46 -3.89
C ILE A 58 9.71 2.76 -3.63
N GLY A 59 8.41 2.70 -3.39
CA GLY A 59 7.58 3.84 -3.05
C GLY A 59 7.57 4.22 -1.57
N LYS A 60 8.29 3.49 -0.71
CA LYS A 60 8.45 3.88 0.69
C LYS A 60 9.27 5.17 0.82
N PRO A 61 9.07 5.96 1.89
CA PRO A 61 9.92 7.13 2.17
C PRO A 61 11.41 6.79 2.18
N LYS A 62 12.24 7.60 1.52
CA LYS A 62 13.71 7.42 1.42
C LYS A 62 14.36 7.20 2.79
N CYS A 63 13.91 7.93 3.81
CA CYS A 63 14.42 7.78 5.18
C CYS A 63 14.10 6.41 5.80
N GLN A 64 12.96 5.80 5.47
CA GLN A 64 12.64 4.46 5.93
C GLN A 64 13.50 3.41 5.21
N LEU A 65 13.65 3.52 3.90
CA LEU A 65 14.52 2.64 3.11
C LEU A 65 15.98 2.72 3.57
N TRP A 66 16.43 3.93 3.92
CA TRP A 66 17.77 4.12 4.46
C TRP A 66 18.01 3.32 5.74
N PHE A 67 17.05 3.35 6.68
CA PHE A 67 17.14 2.53 7.89
C PHE A 67 16.98 1.04 7.60
N GLU A 68 16.12 0.64 6.66
CA GLU A 68 15.99 -0.77 6.27
C GLU A 68 17.30 -1.34 5.71
N LYS A 69 18.14 -0.50 5.08
CA LYS A 69 19.48 -0.87 4.58
C LYS A 69 20.55 -0.83 5.65
N ASN A 70 20.63 0.26 6.42
CA ASN A 70 21.82 0.59 7.24
C ASN A 70 21.67 0.21 8.72
N ASP A 71 20.45 0.21 9.27
CA ASP A 71 20.18 -0.06 10.69
C ASP A 71 18.97 -1.05 10.83
N PRO A 72 18.97 -2.21 10.14
CA PRO A 72 17.82 -3.13 10.12
C PRO A 72 17.48 -3.68 11.51
N GLU A 73 18.45 -3.76 12.43
CA GLU A 73 18.30 -4.24 13.80
C GLU A 73 17.43 -3.32 14.66
N ASP A 74 17.37 -2.02 14.34
CA ASP A 74 16.55 -1.04 15.06
C ASP A 74 15.07 -1.05 14.63
N LYS A 75 14.71 -1.97 13.74
CA LYS A 75 13.34 -2.12 13.26
C LYS A 75 12.42 -2.60 14.36
N ILE A 76 11.36 -1.84 14.65
CA ILE A 76 10.30 -2.28 15.56
C ILE A 76 9.61 -3.50 14.95
N PRO A 77 9.54 -4.63 15.67
CA PRO A 77 8.83 -5.81 15.19
C PRO A 77 7.35 -5.50 14.92
N LEU A 78 6.84 -6.00 13.80
CA LEU A 78 5.40 -5.93 13.55
C LEU A 78 4.67 -6.82 14.55
N PRO A 79 3.51 -6.38 15.08
CA PRO A 79 2.73 -7.21 15.98
C PRO A 79 2.21 -8.47 15.23
N PRO A 80 2.08 -9.63 15.91
CA PRO A 80 1.74 -10.91 15.27
C PRO A 80 0.48 -10.88 14.39
N HIS A 81 -0.53 -10.10 14.78
CA HIS A 81 -1.75 -9.95 14.00
C HIS A 81 -1.52 -9.30 12.62
N PHE A 82 -0.37 -8.66 12.40
CA PHE A 82 -0.04 -8.07 11.09
C PHE A 82 0.17 -9.14 10.02
N LEU A 83 0.63 -10.33 10.40
CA LEU A 83 0.71 -11.49 9.50
C LEU A 83 -0.67 -11.84 8.94
N ILE A 84 -1.69 -11.82 9.79
CA ILE A 84 -3.08 -12.05 9.35
C ILE A 84 -3.56 -10.94 8.40
N ASN A 85 -3.19 -9.68 8.66
CA ASN A 85 -3.55 -8.58 7.75
C ASN A 85 -2.90 -8.73 6.37
N MET A 86 -1.65 -9.22 6.30
CA MET A 86 -0.98 -9.51 5.03
C MET A 86 -1.67 -10.67 4.30
N LEU A 87 -1.95 -11.77 5.02
CA LEU A 87 -2.70 -12.90 4.44
C LEU A 87 -4.07 -12.47 3.92
N LEU A 88 -4.82 -11.66 4.68
CA LEU A 88 -6.12 -11.13 4.21
C LEU A 88 -5.98 -10.31 2.93
N GLY A 89 -4.86 -9.62 2.72
CA GLY A 89 -4.55 -8.95 1.45
C GLY A 89 -4.48 -9.92 0.29
N ASP A 90 -3.63 -10.94 0.43
CA ASP A 90 -3.43 -11.97 -0.60
C ASP A 90 -4.72 -12.78 -0.87
N LEU A 91 -5.52 -13.08 0.17
CA LEU A 91 -6.81 -13.78 0.01
C LEU A 91 -7.85 -12.92 -0.74
N VAL A 92 -7.91 -11.62 -0.45
CA VAL A 92 -8.79 -10.69 -1.17
C VAL A 92 -8.41 -10.63 -2.64
N GLU A 93 -7.12 -10.56 -2.96
CA GLU A 93 -6.64 -10.59 -4.34
C GLU A 93 -7.07 -11.88 -5.05
N ALA A 94 -6.80 -13.05 -4.46
CA ALA A 94 -7.14 -14.36 -5.03
C ALA A 94 -8.65 -14.48 -5.32
N VAL A 95 -9.50 -14.11 -4.34
CA VAL A 95 -10.96 -14.17 -4.48
C VAL A 95 -11.45 -13.16 -5.52
N PHE A 96 -10.92 -11.93 -5.52
CA PHE A 96 -11.36 -10.90 -6.44
C PHE A 96 -10.99 -11.22 -7.90
N LYS A 97 -9.79 -11.75 -8.16
CA LYS A 97 -9.41 -12.31 -9.47
C LYS A 97 -10.35 -13.44 -9.90
N GLY A 98 -10.75 -14.31 -8.97
CA GLY A 98 -11.77 -15.33 -9.21
C GLY A 98 -13.13 -14.74 -9.62
N LEU A 99 -13.57 -13.65 -8.98
CA LEU A 99 -14.81 -12.96 -9.35
C LEU A 99 -14.72 -12.30 -10.74
N LEU A 100 -13.58 -11.69 -11.08
CA LEU A 100 -13.34 -11.16 -12.43
C LEU A 100 -13.46 -12.28 -13.47
N ARG A 101 -12.79 -13.44 -13.28
CA ARG A 101 -12.91 -14.59 -14.20
C ARG A 101 -14.34 -15.10 -14.30
N ALA A 102 -15.03 -15.28 -13.17
CA ALA A 102 -16.41 -15.78 -13.14
C ALA A 102 -17.39 -14.81 -13.80
N SER A 103 -17.11 -13.51 -13.81
CA SER A 103 -17.93 -12.49 -14.47
C SER A 103 -17.66 -12.39 -15.97
N GLY A 104 -16.66 -13.11 -16.50
CA GLY A 104 -16.25 -13.04 -17.90
C GLY A 104 -15.35 -11.86 -18.23
N ALA A 105 -14.75 -11.21 -17.24
CA ALA A 105 -13.74 -10.19 -17.47
C ALA A 105 -12.43 -10.87 -17.93
N GLU A 106 -11.86 -10.39 -19.03
CA GLU A 106 -10.61 -10.91 -19.58
C GLU A 106 -9.41 -10.15 -19.01
N PHE A 107 -8.45 -10.87 -18.47
CA PHE A 107 -7.17 -10.34 -18.00
C PHE A 107 -6.10 -11.44 -18.03
N LYS A 108 -4.85 -11.02 -17.99
CA LYS A 108 -3.71 -11.91 -17.77
C LYS A 108 -3.31 -11.83 -16.30
N ASP A 109 -2.89 -12.96 -15.75
CA ASP A 109 -2.40 -13.06 -14.39
C ASP A 109 -1.05 -12.34 -14.18
N ASN A 110 -0.62 -12.34 -12.93
CA ASN A 110 0.67 -11.82 -12.48
C ASN A 110 1.85 -12.35 -13.31
N ASP A 111 2.83 -11.48 -13.50
CA ASP A 111 4.09 -11.85 -14.14
C ASP A 111 5.25 -11.08 -13.50
N ASN A 112 6.43 -11.69 -13.56
CA ASN A 112 7.66 -11.10 -13.08
C ASN A 112 8.20 -10.09 -14.08
N VAL A 113 8.58 -8.92 -13.60
CA VAL A 113 9.13 -7.84 -14.43
C VAL A 113 10.36 -7.23 -13.80
N THR A 114 11.19 -6.62 -14.65
CA THR A 114 12.39 -5.89 -14.23
C THR A 114 12.34 -4.48 -14.80
N LEU A 115 12.22 -3.50 -13.92
CA LEU A 115 12.36 -2.08 -14.28
C LEU A 115 13.83 -1.77 -14.48
N LYS A 116 14.19 -1.33 -15.68
CA LYS A 116 15.51 -0.80 -15.99
C LYS A 116 15.47 0.72 -15.88
N LEU A 117 16.26 1.26 -14.96
CA LEU A 117 16.38 2.68 -14.75
C LEU A 117 17.38 3.32 -15.74
N PRO A 118 17.32 4.65 -15.95
CA PRO A 118 18.18 5.34 -16.91
C PRO A 118 19.69 5.17 -16.68
N ASP A 119 20.11 4.95 -15.45
CA ASP A 119 21.52 4.70 -15.08
C ASP A 119 21.95 3.23 -15.13
N GLY A 120 21.06 2.35 -15.59
CA GLY A 120 21.30 0.91 -15.74
C GLY A 120 21.01 0.07 -14.50
N GLN A 121 20.56 0.67 -13.40
CA GLN A 121 20.10 -0.09 -12.23
C GLN A 121 18.79 -0.82 -12.54
N GLU A 122 18.59 -1.99 -11.89
CA GLU A 122 17.45 -2.85 -12.14
C GLU A 122 16.66 -3.13 -10.85
N ILE A 123 15.34 -2.99 -10.93
CA ILE A 123 14.42 -3.27 -9.83
C ILE A 123 13.46 -4.37 -10.26
N GLN A 124 13.44 -5.46 -9.52
CA GLN A 124 12.57 -6.60 -9.78
C GLN A 124 11.23 -6.47 -9.03
N GLY A 125 10.18 -7.03 -9.62
CA GLY A 125 8.87 -7.14 -9.01
C GLY A 125 7.96 -8.04 -9.80
N GLU A 126 6.77 -8.26 -9.26
CA GLU A 126 5.69 -9.04 -9.83
C GLU A 126 4.42 -8.19 -9.74
N TYR A 127 3.78 -7.91 -10.88
CA TYR A 127 2.51 -7.18 -10.91
C TYR A 127 1.34 -8.15 -10.74
N ASP A 128 0.16 -7.65 -10.33
CA ASP A 128 -0.98 -8.51 -10.02
C ASP A 128 -1.72 -8.97 -11.28
N MET A 129 -1.93 -8.06 -12.25
CA MET A 129 -2.67 -8.39 -13.49
C MET A 129 -2.42 -7.40 -14.63
N GLU A 130 -2.66 -7.86 -15.88
CA GLU A 130 -2.78 -7.03 -17.07
C GLU A 130 -4.21 -7.10 -17.60
N MET A 131 -4.93 -5.97 -17.66
CA MET A 131 -6.28 -5.86 -18.20
C MET A 131 -6.32 -4.75 -19.26
N ASP A 132 -6.92 -5.03 -20.43
CA ASP A 132 -7.02 -4.08 -21.55
C ASP A 132 -5.69 -3.43 -21.98
N GLY A 133 -4.58 -4.18 -21.86
CA GLY A 133 -3.22 -3.71 -22.20
C GLY A 133 -2.60 -2.79 -21.14
N LYS A 134 -3.20 -2.68 -19.96
CA LYS A 134 -2.75 -1.87 -18.82
C LYS A 134 -2.41 -2.76 -17.64
N ILE A 135 -1.48 -2.30 -16.81
CA ILE A 135 -1.17 -2.97 -15.55
C ILE A 135 -2.09 -2.44 -14.46
N ASP A 136 -2.79 -3.35 -13.83
CA ASP A 136 -3.66 -3.11 -12.68
C ASP A 136 -3.14 -3.83 -11.44
N ASP A 137 -3.54 -3.34 -10.29
CA ASP A 137 -3.15 -3.85 -8.99
C ASP A 137 -4.38 -4.01 -8.08
N VAL A 138 -4.44 -5.08 -7.29
CA VAL A 138 -5.57 -5.36 -6.39
C VAL A 138 -5.21 -4.97 -4.96
N LYS A 139 -6.04 -4.15 -4.34
CA LYS A 139 -5.80 -3.69 -2.96
C LYS A 139 -6.97 -4.01 -2.04
N SER A 140 -6.68 -4.66 -0.92
CA SER A 140 -7.61 -4.77 0.19
C SER A 140 -7.50 -3.52 1.07
N ALA A 141 -8.61 -2.81 1.29
CA ALA A 141 -8.64 -1.58 2.04
C ALA A 141 -9.47 -1.71 3.32
N SER A 142 -9.06 -1.02 4.41
CA SER A 142 -9.95 -0.79 5.54
C SER A 142 -11.11 0.12 5.10
N PRO A 143 -12.26 0.14 5.82
CA PRO A 143 -13.37 1.03 5.48
C PRO A 143 -12.94 2.49 5.36
N TRP A 144 -12.07 2.96 6.26
CA TRP A 144 -11.54 4.31 6.20
C TRP A 144 -10.68 4.56 4.96
N SER A 145 -9.76 3.63 4.64
CA SER A 145 -8.90 3.76 3.46
C SER A 145 -9.70 3.70 2.17
N TYR A 146 -10.71 2.83 2.10
CA TYR A 146 -11.60 2.70 0.95
C TYR A 146 -12.34 4.02 0.67
N THR A 147 -12.86 4.67 1.72
CA THR A 147 -13.66 5.89 1.59
C THR A 147 -12.80 7.15 1.42
N ASN A 148 -11.61 7.22 2.03
CA ASN A 148 -10.84 8.46 2.09
C ASN A 148 -9.58 8.43 1.22
N LYS A 149 -8.79 7.34 1.29
CA LYS A 149 -7.53 7.23 0.56
C LYS A 149 -7.77 6.87 -0.90
N PHE A 150 -8.62 5.86 -1.14
CA PHE A 150 -8.97 5.39 -2.47
C PHE A 150 -10.28 6.01 -3.00
N ASP A 151 -10.67 7.19 -2.52
CA ASP A 151 -11.82 7.91 -3.05
C ASP A 151 -11.61 8.31 -4.51
N SER A 152 -10.42 8.80 -4.82
CA SER A 152 -9.99 9.19 -6.17
C SER A 152 -8.47 9.06 -6.28
N PHE A 153 -7.92 9.19 -7.50
CA PHE A 153 -6.48 9.28 -7.73
C PHE A 153 -5.86 10.45 -6.97
N GLU A 154 -6.49 11.62 -6.99
CA GLU A 154 -6.03 12.81 -6.26
C GLU A 154 -5.95 12.57 -4.75
N SER A 155 -6.94 11.87 -4.18
CA SER A 155 -6.94 11.51 -2.75
C SER A 155 -5.81 10.54 -2.42
N LEU A 156 -5.55 9.57 -3.28
CA LEU A 156 -4.45 8.63 -3.14
C LEU A 156 -3.10 9.35 -3.21
N GLN A 157 -2.91 10.24 -4.19
CA GLN A 157 -1.68 11.01 -4.39
C GLN A 157 -1.31 11.86 -3.16
N LYS A 158 -2.30 12.48 -2.51
CA LYS A 158 -2.09 13.26 -1.28
C LYS A 158 -1.65 12.42 -0.08
N GLY A 159 -1.94 11.13 -0.07
CA GLY A 159 -1.74 10.25 1.08
C GLY A 159 -1.00 8.94 0.78
N ASP A 160 -0.19 8.88 -0.27
CA ASP A 160 0.49 7.65 -0.70
C ASP A 160 1.74 7.30 0.13
N GLY A 161 1.59 7.22 1.44
CA GLY A 161 2.69 6.82 2.33
C GLY A 161 3.14 5.35 2.18
N PHE A 162 2.44 4.54 1.39
CA PHE A 162 2.81 3.15 1.09
C PHE A 162 3.48 3.00 -0.28
N GLY A 163 3.43 4.03 -1.14
CA GLY A 163 4.06 4.03 -2.45
C GLY A 163 3.32 3.20 -3.50
N TYR A 164 1.99 3.20 -3.46
CA TYR A 164 1.18 2.49 -4.45
C TYR A 164 1.33 3.06 -5.87
N ILE A 165 1.49 4.39 -5.97
CA ILE A 165 1.70 5.06 -7.26
C ILE A 165 3.05 4.67 -7.88
N PRO A 166 4.21 4.82 -7.18
CA PRO A 166 5.50 4.36 -7.72
C PRO A 166 5.52 2.87 -8.04
N GLN A 167 4.86 2.03 -7.25
CA GLN A 167 4.75 0.60 -7.49
C GLN A 167 4.05 0.32 -8.82
N LEU A 168 2.85 0.88 -9.04
CA LEU A 168 2.06 0.65 -10.25
C LEU A 168 2.75 1.18 -11.49
N VAL A 169 3.30 2.41 -11.44
CA VAL A 169 4.04 3.00 -12.56
C VAL A 169 5.30 2.20 -12.87
N GLY A 170 6.03 1.76 -11.84
CA GLY A 170 7.21 0.93 -12.00
C GLY A 170 6.89 -0.40 -12.70
N TYR A 171 5.82 -1.07 -12.31
CA TYR A 171 5.35 -2.29 -12.97
C TYR A 171 4.97 -2.03 -14.43
N SER A 172 4.18 -0.99 -14.69
CA SER A 172 3.72 -0.65 -16.05
C SER A 172 4.90 -0.35 -16.97
N LYS A 173 5.86 0.44 -16.50
CA LYS A 173 7.09 0.75 -17.26
C LYS A 173 7.91 -0.50 -17.52
N ALA A 174 8.09 -1.36 -16.52
CA ALA A 174 8.84 -2.61 -16.64
C ALA A 174 8.20 -3.59 -17.62
N ALA A 175 6.87 -3.68 -17.63
CA ALA A 175 6.09 -4.51 -18.55
C ALA A 175 5.96 -3.92 -19.97
N GLY A 176 6.34 -2.66 -20.18
CA GLY A 176 6.10 -1.95 -21.46
C GLY A 176 4.61 -1.74 -21.75
N LYS A 177 3.81 -1.54 -20.69
CA LYS A 177 2.36 -1.38 -20.77
C LYS A 177 1.92 -0.01 -20.25
N GLU A 178 0.68 0.37 -20.54
CA GLU A 178 0.06 1.54 -19.96
C GLU A 178 -0.23 1.35 -18.47
N VAL A 179 -0.28 2.45 -17.74
CA VAL A 179 -0.72 2.45 -16.34
C VAL A 179 -2.25 2.32 -16.31
N GLY A 180 -2.74 1.35 -15.57
CA GLY A 180 -4.16 1.12 -15.36
C GLY A 180 -4.68 1.80 -14.10
N GLY A 181 -4.83 1.03 -13.03
CA GLY A 181 -5.32 1.53 -11.75
C GLY A 181 -5.34 0.48 -10.66
N TRP A 182 -6.17 0.74 -9.67
CA TRP A 182 -6.33 -0.13 -8.52
C TRP A 182 -7.77 -0.67 -8.43
N TRP A 183 -7.89 -1.98 -8.36
CA TRP A 183 -9.08 -2.66 -7.90
C TRP A 183 -9.08 -2.68 -6.38
N VAL A 184 -9.95 -1.90 -5.77
CA VAL A 184 -9.96 -1.70 -4.33
C VAL A 184 -11.15 -2.41 -3.71
N VAL A 185 -10.89 -3.35 -2.82
CA VAL A 185 -11.92 -4.10 -2.09
C VAL A 185 -11.96 -3.65 -0.63
N ASN A 186 -13.12 -3.22 -0.17
CA ASN A 186 -13.37 -2.87 1.23
C ASN A 186 -13.50 -4.14 2.06
N LYS A 187 -12.48 -4.49 2.83
CA LYS A 187 -12.48 -5.70 3.67
C LYS A 187 -13.45 -5.67 4.86
N GLY A 188 -14.13 -4.53 5.08
CA GLY A 188 -15.13 -4.40 6.15
C GLY A 188 -16.54 -4.79 5.73
N ASN A 189 -16.88 -4.65 4.43
CA ASN A 189 -18.23 -4.90 3.94
C ASN A 189 -18.31 -5.56 2.55
N GLY A 190 -17.16 -5.81 1.90
CA GLY A 190 -17.10 -6.45 0.57
C GLY A 190 -17.40 -5.54 -0.63
N GLU A 191 -17.62 -4.24 -0.41
CA GLU A 191 -17.73 -3.30 -1.54
C GLU A 191 -16.41 -3.24 -2.30
N PHE A 192 -16.50 -2.99 -3.60
CA PHE A 192 -15.32 -2.82 -4.44
C PHE A 192 -15.51 -1.69 -5.44
N LYS A 193 -14.41 -1.14 -5.92
CA LYS A 193 -14.38 -0.11 -6.98
C LYS A 193 -13.05 -0.13 -7.71
N TYR A 194 -13.04 0.46 -8.89
CA TYR A 194 -11.82 0.76 -9.63
C TYR A 194 -11.41 2.22 -9.45
N VAL A 195 -10.15 2.47 -9.15
CA VAL A 195 -9.56 3.80 -9.09
C VAL A 195 -8.53 3.90 -10.20
N SER A 196 -8.84 4.66 -11.24
CA SER A 196 -7.96 4.85 -12.39
C SER A 196 -6.73 5.69 -12.02
N ALA A 197 -5.56 5.33 -12.56
CA ALA A 197 -4.32 6.11 -12.49
C ALA A 197 -4.02 6.86 -13.79
N SER A 198 -5.02 7.08 -14.66
CA SER A 198 -4.82 7.71 -15.98
C SER A 198 -4.27 9.14 -15.92
N GLU A 199 -4.36 9.82 -14.77
CA GLU A 199 -3.85 11.19 -14.57
C GLU A 199 -2.40 11.21 -14.05
N VAL A 200 -1.76 10.04 -13.88
CA VAL A 200 -0.41 9.95 -13.32
C VAL A 200 0.63 10.49 -14.30
N ASP A 201 1.53 11.34 -13.81
CA ASP A 201 2.75 11.70 -14.52
C ASP A 201 3.80 10.60 -14.33
N SER A 202 3.77 9.62 -15.23
CA SER A 202 4.67 8.46 -15.16
C SER A 202 6.14 8.83 -15.31
N GLU A 203 6.47 9.88 -16.05
CA GLU A 203 7.86 10.32 -16.25
C GLU A 203 8.42 10.89 -14.94
N GLN A 204 7.66 11.75 -14.28
CA GLN A 204 8.03 12.28 -12.98
C GLN A 204 8.18 11.17 -11.93
N VAL A 205 7.25 10.23 -11.90
CA VAL A 205 7.32 9.09 -10.96
C VAL A 205 8.57 8.23 -11.20
N ILE A 206 8.97 7.98 -12.45
CA ILE A 206 10.19 7.23 -12.74
C ILE A 206 11.44 8.02 -12.33
N GLN A 207 11.44 9.35 -12.49
CA GLN A 207 12.53 10.20 -11.98
C GLN A 207 12.64 10.14 -10.47
N ASP A 208 11.50 10.20 -9.74
CA ASP A 208 11.45 10.08 -8.27
C ASP A 208 11.96 8.70 -7.80
N ILE A 209 11.61 7.63 -8.53
CA ILE A 209 12.15 6.29 -8.31
C ILE A 209 13.67 6.29 -8.48
N GLN A 210 14.19 6.84 -9.58
CA GLN A 210 15.63 6.93 -9.85
C GLN A 210 16.36 7.70 -8.75
N GLU A 211 15.82 8.84 -8.30
CA GLU A 211 16.39 9.60 -7.19
C GLU A 211 16.41 8.80 -5.88
N THR A 212 15.34 8.03 -5.62
CA THR A 212 15.25 7.18 -4.43
C THR A 212 16.30 6.08 -4.47
N VAL A 213 16.43 5.41 -5.61
CA VAL A 213 17.44 4.36 -5.82
C VAL A 213 18.84 4.93 -5.65
N ASN A 214 19.12 6.07 -6.30
CA ASN A 214 20.42 6.75 -6.18
C ASN A 214 20.75 7.12 -4.73
N TYR A 215 19.79 7.65 -3.97
CA TYR A 215 19.98 8.00 -2.57
C TYR A 215 20.36 6.78 -1.72
N ILE A 216 19.75 5.64 -1.99
CA ILE A 216 20.01 4.40 -1.23
C ILE A 216 21.30 3.72 -1.69
N GLU A 217 21.57 3.63 -3.00
CA GLU A 217 22.73 2.89 -3.52
C GLU A 217 24.03 3.66 -3.37
N LYS A 218 24.00 4.99 -3.37
CA LYS A 218 25.20 5.83 -3.15
C LYS A 218 25.54 6.08 -1.68
N ASP A 219 24.81 5.42 -0.78
CA ASP A 219 25.03 5.57 0.68
C ASP A 219 25.00 7.04 1.15
N GLU A 220 24.07 7.82 0.60
CA GLU A 220 23.88 9.21 1.00
C GLU A 220 23.62 9.33 2.51
N PRO A 221 24.10 10.39 3.17
CA PRO A 221 23.85 10.59 4.60
C PRO A 221 22.35 10.61 4.92
N PHE A 222 22.00 10.06 6.08
CA PHE A 222 20.63 10.05 6.54
C PHE A 222 19.99 11.45 6.55
N LYS A 223 18.81 11.55 5.92
CA LYS A 223 17.95 12.75 5.96
C LYS A 223 16.53 12.34 6.32
N ARG A 224 15.89 13.06 7.25
CA ARG A 224 14.46 12.88 7.51
C ARG A 224 13.65 13.32 6.31
N CYS A 225 12.58 12.56 6.01
CA CYS A 225 11.66 12.92 4.94
C CYS A 225 10.53 13.85 5.41
N PHE A 226 10.24 13.86 6.70
CA PHE A 226 9.10 14.57 7.27
C PHE A 226 9.49 15.29 8.55
N GLU A 227 8.95 16.50 8.72
CA GLU A 227 9.04 17.26 9.95
C GLU A 227 7.86 16.98 10.87
N PRO A 228 7.99 17.17 12.21
CA PRO A 228 6.87 17.06 13.13
C PRO A 228 5.85 18.16 12.84
N VAL A 229 4.61 17.88 13.17
CA VAL A 229 3.50 18.81 12.94
C VAL A 229 2.88 19.28 14.26
N PRO A 230 2.31 20.50 14.31
CA PRO A 230 1.58 20.95 15.48
C PRO A 230 0.39 20.03 15.79
N GLU A 231 0.23 19.61 17.04
CA GLU A 231 -0.98 18.94 17.48
C GLU A 231 -2.15 19.93 17.48
N THR A 232 -3.22 19.55 16.81
CA THR A 232 -4.43 20.38 16.71
C THR A 232 -5.65 19.66 17.25
N TYR A 233 -6.54 20.39 17.92
CA TYR A 233 -7.84 19.93 18.36
C TYR A 233 -8.88 21.02 18.10
N PHE A 234 -9.94 20.70 17.35
CA PHE A 234 -10.91 21.70 16.86
C PHE A 234 -10.26 22.95 16.22
N LYS A 235 -9.25 22.73 15.36
CA LYS A 235 -8.47 23.77 14.66
C LYS A 235 -7.62 24.66 15.58
N LYS A 236 -7.52 24.37 16.88
CA LYS A 236 -6.64 25.09 17.82
C LYS A 236 -5.36 24.29 18.01
N GLN A 237 -4.22 24.96 18.01
CA GLN A 237 -2.92 24.35 18.32
C GLN A 237 -2.79 24.16 19.83
N SER A 238 -2.26 22.99 20.23
CA SER A 238 -2.03 22.65 21.63
C SER A 238 -0.71 23.16 22.20
N GLY A 239 0.20 23.61 21.33
CA GLY A 239 1.60 23.89 21.69
C GLY A 239 2.50 22.65 21.64
N ASN A 240 1.95 21.45 21.46
CA ASN A 240 2.71 20.22 21.28
C ASN A 240 3.09 20.01 19.81
N LEU A 241 4.23 19.32 19.58
CA LEU A 241 4.58 18.79 18.27
C LEU A 241 4.42 17.27 18.29
N VAL A 242 3.69 16.76 17.31
CA VAL A 242 3.43 15.33 17.13
C VAL A 242 4.08 14.83 15.86
N LEU A 243 4.29 13.53 15.80
CA LEU A 243 4.86 12.87 14.64
C LEU A 243 3.93 13.08 13.42
N ASN A 244 4.55 13.35 12.27
CA ASN A 244 3.82 13.44 11.01
C ASN A 244 3.06 12.13 10.74
N SER A 245 1.87 12.21 10.18
CA SER A 245 1.03 11.03 9.88
C SER A 245 1.72 10.01 8.98
N ALA A 246 2.58 10.44 8.05
CA ALA A 246 3.39 9.57 7.20
C ALA A 246 4.40 8.72 7.99
N CYS A 247 4.81 9.16 9.18
CA CYS A 247 5.72 8.43 10.05
C CYS A 247 5.02 7.51 11.06
N LYS A 248 3.69 7.60 11.20
CA LYS A 248 2.93 6.89 12.24
C LYS A 248 3.17 5.37 12.22
N PHE A 249 3.23 4.80 11.03
CA PHE A 249 3.42 3.36 10.82
C PHE A 249 4.86 2.98 10.46
N CYS A 250 5.81 3.92 10.53
CA CYS A 250 7.21 3.65 10.27
C CYS A 250 7.82 2.79 11.38
N SER A 251 8.40 1.65 11.02
CA SER A 251 9.04 0.75 11.98
C SER A 251 10.31 1.31 12.61
N PHE A 252 10.81 2.45 12.12
CA PHE A 252 12.01 3.11 12.63
C PHE A 252 11.73 4.44 13.33
N LYS A 253 10.47 4.73 13.67
CA LYS A 253 10.09 6.03 14.24
C LYS A 253 10.87 6.39 15.51
N HIS A 254 11.15 5.43 16.40
CA HIS A 254 11.91 5.66 17.63
C HIS A 254 13.41 5.84 17.38
N LYS A 255 13.98 5.21 16.36
CA LYS A 255 15.36 5.45 15.91
C LYS A 255 15.51 6.83 15.27
N CYS A 256 14.56 7.18 14.42
CA CYS A 256 14.52 8.46 13.71
C CYS A 256 14.31 9.64 14.68
N TRP A 257 13.46 9.49 15.69
CA TRP A 257 13.08 10.51 16.66
C TRP A 257 13.47 10.09 18.07
N LYS A 258 14.70 10.42 18.48
CA LYS A 258 15.19 10.15 19.85
C LYS A 258 14.33 10.93 20.85
N GLY A 259 13.76 10.22 21.83
CA GLY A 259 12.88 10.84 22.84
C GLY A 259 11.40 10.89 22.46
N LEU A 260 10.99 10.28 21.34
CA LEU A 260 9.58 10.12 20.97
C LEU A 260 8.80 9.45 22.12
N LYS A 261 7.67 10.04 22.50
CA LYS A 261 6.81 9.53 23.59
C LYS A 261 5.43 9.21 23.02
N THR A 262 5.04 7.94 23.06
CA THR A 262 3.68 7.52 22.73
C THR A 262 2.81 7.61 23.98
N LEU A 263 1.85 8.51 23.99
CA LEU A 263 0.97 8.81 25.13
C LEU A 263 -0.46 9.01 24.64
N PRO A 264 -1.47 8.80 25.50
CA PRO A 264 -2.83 9.25 25.20
C PRO A 264 -2.88 10.73 24.84
N SER A 265 -3.68 11.08 23.84
CA SER A 265 -3.81 12.47 23.40
C SER A 265 -4.16 13.40 24.55
N ARG A 266 -3.33 14.44 24.77
CA ARG A 266 -3.52 15.43 25.84
C ARG A 266 -4.64 16.43 25.57
N VAL A 267 -5.08 16.50 24.32
CA VAL A 267 -6.13 17.45 23.91
C VAL A 267 -7.47 16.78 23.62
N SER A 268 -7.50 15.47 23.50
CA SER A 268 -8.73 14.72 23.27
C SER A 268 -9.55 14.63 24.58
N LYS A 269 -10.85 14.96 24.47
CA LYS A 269 -11.83 14.78 25.55
C LYS A 269 -12.57 13.45 25.50
N ALA A 270 -12.13 12.51 24.63
CA ALA A 270 -12.73 11.18 24.54
C ALA A 270 -12.47 10.40 25.83
N LYS A 271 -13.42 9.53 26.21
CA LYS A 271 -13.26 8.64 27.38
C LYS A 271 -12.00 7.77 27.26
N ASN A 272 -11.68 7.33 26.03
CA ASN A 272 -10.46 6.61 25.68
C ASN A 272 -9.74 7.44 24.60
N PRO A 273 -8.85 8.37 24.98
CA PRO A 273 -8.12 9.20 24.03
C PRO A 273 -7.24 8.34 23.12
N PRO A 274 -7.13 8.64 21.83
CA PRO A 274 -6.21 7.93 20.94
C PRO A 274 -4.76 8.14 21.39
N GLU A 275 -3.90 7.14 21.17
CA GLU A 275 -2.46 7.29 21.36
C GLU A 275 -1.88 8.22 20.29
N VAL A 276 -0.96 9.08 20.72
CA VAL A 276 -0.26 10.06 19.89
C VAL A 276 1.22 9.98 20.16
N ASP A 277 2.00 10.04 19.11
CA ASP A 277 3.47 10.06 19.19
C ASP A 277 3.95 11.51 19.30
N TYR A 278 4.34 11.94 20.52
CA TYR A 278 4.83 13.28 20.81
C TYR A 278 6.34 13.39 20.54
N VAL A 279 6.71 14.33 19.68
CA VAL A 279 8.10 14.76 19.45
C VAL A 279 8.51 15.83 20.45
N LEU A 280 7.59 16.76 20.74
CA LEU A 280 7.74 17.80 21.76
C LEU A 280 6.42 17.99 22.49
N ILE A 281 6.50 18.04 23.81
CA ILE A 281 5.38 18.40 24.66
C ILE A 281 5.65 19.81 25.18
N GLY A 282 4.85 20.76 24.73
CA GLY A 282 4.94 22.15 25.19
C GLY A 282 4.42 22.33 26.62
N ASP A 283 4.96 23.28 27.33
CA ASP A 283 4.60 23.59 28.73
C ASP A 283 3.18 24.21 28.89
N GLY A 284 2.43 24.35 27.79
CA GLY A 284 1.22 25.18 27.71
C GLY A 284 -0.13 24.53 27.97
N LEU A 285 -0.22 23.23 28.35
CA LEU A 285 -1.51 22.58 28.68
C LEU A 285 -1.39 21.66 29.91
N ALA A 286 -0.96 22.24 31.02
CA ALA A 286 -1.25 21.72 32.36
C ALA A 286 -2.47 22.49 32.88
N THR A 287 -3.68 22.15 32.42
CA THR A 287 -4.94 22.43 33.13
C THR A 287 -6.00 21.42 32.74
#